data_6f8a79027ed0748f22611323c7ace3f3
#
_entry.id   6f8a79027ed0748f22611323c7ace3f3
#
_cell.length_a   1.000
_cell.length_b   1.000
_cell.length_c   1.000
_cell.angle_alpha   90.00
_cell.angle_beta   90.00
_cell.angle_gamma   90.00
#
_symmetry.space_group_name_H-M   'P 1'
#
loop_
_entity.id
_entity.type
_entity.pdbx_description
1 polymer ?
#
loop_
_entity_poly.entity_id
_entity_poly.type
_entity_poly.pdbx_seq_one_letter_code
_entity_poly.pdbx_strand_id
1 'polypeptide(L)'
;APAYLANSFRTTLVKSGIPVTGKVSPKMTDATPENRKMISAYKSPTLGDIIYYTNQHSDNSLAEALLKTVGFQKLGDQTSESGGTVVTGHLREVGFDMDGLNYMDGSGLSRGNNVTPISQVKFLTSLMDEKYYKSYLTSLPVGGQSGTLKRMFNGEGNGQIFAKTGTLNKVKTLAGYLKTNSGKTLVFSLMVNNYAGSVDMVKK
;
A
#
# COMPACT_ATOMS: atom_id res chain seq x y z
N ALA A 1 -6.95 3.51 -19.56
CA ALA A 1 -7.88 2.88 -18.62
C ALA A 1 -9.36 3.20 -18.90
N PRO A 2 -9.85 4.47 -19.08
CA PRO A 2 -11.27 4.76 -19.27
C PRO A 2 -11.91 4.06 -20.49
N ALA A 3 -11.20 4.03 -21.63
CA ALA A 3 -11.68 3.34 -22.83
C ALA A 3 -11.83 1.82 -22.64
N TYR A 4 -10.92 1.21 -21.89
CA TYR A 4 -11.01 -0.22 -21.55
C TYR A 4 -12.25 -0.51 -20.70
N LEU A 5 -12.48 0.27 -19.65
CA LEU A 5 -13.65 0.12 -18.78
C LEU A 5 -14.95 0.28 -19.56
N ALA A 6 -15.03 1.32 -20.41
CA ALA A 6 -16.21 1.57 -21.23
C ALA A 6 -16.49 0.45 -22.25
N ASN A 7 -15.44 -0.11 -22.89
CA ASN A 7 -15.58 -1.26 -23.78
C ASN A 7 -15.98 -2.55 -23.03
N SER A 8 -15.42 -2.80 -21.83
CA SER A 8 -15.80 -3.92 -20.99
C SER A 8 -17.26 -3.81 -20.57
N PHE A 9 -17.70 -2.63 -20.18
CA PHE A 9 -19.09 -2.36 -19.84
C PHE A 9 -20.04 -2.60 -21.01
N ARG A 10 -19.72 -2.06 -22.21
CA ARG A 10 -20.47 -2.35 -23.43
C ARG A 10 -20.58 -3.86 -23.69
N THR A 11 -19.46 -4.58 -23.60
CA THR A 11 -19.43 -6.01 -23.83
C THR A 11 -20.33 -6.77 -22.86
N THR A 12 -20.33 -6.36 -21.60
CA THR A 12 -21.21 -6.96 -20.56
C THR A 12 -22.68 -6.69 -20.85
N LEU A 13 -23.04 -5.46 -21.25
CA LEU A 13 -24.41 -5.12 -21.62
C LEU A 13 -24.91 -5.96 -22.80
N VAL A 14 -24.11 -6.05 -23.87
CA VAL A 14 -24.46 -6.87 -25.05
C VAL A 14 -24.63 -8.35 -24.70
N LYS A 15 -23.73 -8.91 -23.87
CA LYS A 15 -23.85 -10.30 -23.39
C LYS A 15 -25.10 -10.52 -22.52
N SER A 16 -25.57 -9.48 -21.84
CA SER A 16 -26.80 -9.49 -21.04
C SER A 16 -28.06 -9.20 -21.85
N GLY A 17 -27.98 -9.19 -23.19
CA GLY A 17 -29.12 -8.96 -24.07
C GLY A 17 -29.51 -7.48 -24.25
N ILE A 18 -28.71 -6.55 -23.75
CA ILE A 18 -28.96 -5.09 -23.88
C ILE A 18 -28.17 -4.58 -25.10
N PRO A 19 -28.85 -4.21 -26.20
CA PRO A 19 -28.17 -3.74 -27.41
C PRO A 19 -27.53 -2.36 -27.18
N VAL A 20 -26.27 -2.23 -27.56
CA VAL A 20 -25.55 -0.95 -27.54
C VAL A 20 -25.11 -0.61 -28.97
N THR A 21 -25.79 0.34 -29.60
CA THR A 21 -25.58 0.73 -31.01
C THR A 21 -24.54 1.85 -31.17
N GLY A 22 -24.27 2.62 -30.10
CA GLY A 22 -23.32 3.74 -30.10
C GLY A 22 -21.85 3.32 -30.08
N LYS A 23 -20.98 4.23 -30.53
CA LYS A 23 -19.52 4.08 -30.33
C LYS A 23 -19.15 4.33 -28.89
N VAL A 24 -18.22 3.54 -28.37
CA VAL A 24 -17.61 3.79 -27.05
C VAL A 24 -16.59 4.92 -27.21
N SER A 25 -16.78 5.99 -26.45
CA SER A 25 -15.86 7.13 -26.42
C SER A 25 -15.56 7.51 -24.97
N PRO A 26 -14.29 7.52 -24.53
CA PRO A 26 -13.93 8.02 -23.22
C PRO A 26 -14.03 9.55 -23.21
N LYS A 27 -14.70 10.10 -22.19
CA LYS A 27 -14.71 11.54 -21.96
C LYS A 27 -13.73 11.84 -20.83
N MET A 28 -12.73 12.65 -21.12
CA MET A 28 -11.63 12.99 -20.21
C MET A 28 -11.84 14.33 -19.49
N THR A 29 -13.00 14.97 -19.68
CA THR A 29 -13.32 16.25 -19.05
C THR A 29 -14.45 16.08 -18.04
N ASP A 30 -14.36 16.78 -16.92
CA ASP A 30 -15.31 16.76 -15.80
C ASP A 30 -16.64 17.48 -16.08
N ALA A 31 -16.97 17.80 -17.34
CA ALA A 31 -18.27 18.35 -17.67
C ALA A 31 -19.37 17.34 -17.29
N THR A 32 -19.85 17.43 -16.07
CA THR A 32 -21.00 16.67 -15.58
C THR A 32 -22.26 17.37 -16.10
N PRO A 33 -23.09 16.74 -16.95
CA PRO A 33 -24.38 17.30 -17.31
C PRO A 33 -25.25 17.46 -16.06
N GLU A 34 -25.86 18.61 -15.87
CA GLU A 34 -26.64 18.98 -14.67
C GLU A 34 -27.83 18.06 -14.37
N ASN A 35 -28.27 17.21 -15.30
CA ASN A 35 -29.45 16.37 -15.20
C ASN A 35 -29.17 14.87 -15.13
N ARG A 36 -28.01 14.45 -14.58
CA ARG A 36 -27.76 13.01 -14.39
C ARG A 36 -28.51 12.45 -13.21
N LYS A 37 -29.26 11.37 -13.41
CA LYS A 37 -29.85 10.58 -12.33
C LYS A 37 -28.94 9.40 -12.04
N MET A 38 -28.60 9.19 -10.75
CA MET A 38 -27.88 8.01 -10.33
C MET A 38 -28.75 6.76 -10.52
N ILE A 39 -28.27 5.81 -11.30
CA ILE A 39 -28.96 4.55 -11.59
C ILE A 39 -28.52 3.48 -10.57
N SER A 40 -27.23 3.46 -10.25
CA SER A 40 -26.62 2.50 -9.33
C SER A 40 -25.36 3.07 -8.72
N ALA A 41 -25.01 2.60 -7.54
CA ALA A 41 -23.77 2.92 -6.85
C ALA A 41 -23.07 1.62 -6.42
N TYR A 42 -21.78 1.52 -6.71
CA TYR A 42 -20.91 0.47 -6.18
C TYR A 42 -20.17 1.03 -4.97
N LYS A 43 -20.24 0.30 -3.85
CA LYS A 43 -19.45 0.63 -2.65
C LYS A 43 -18.17 -0.19 -2.66
N SER A 44 -17.04 0.47 -2.42
CA SER A 44 -15.76 -0.22 -2.23
C SER A 44 -15.81 -1.09 -0.96
N PRO A 45 -14.90 -2.07 -0.82
CA PRO A 45 -14.60 -2.66 0.48
C PRO A 45 -14.21 -1.60 1.51
N THR A 46 -14.21 -1.94 2.79
CA THR A 46 -13.75 -1.01 3.83
C THR A 46 -12.28 -0.64 3.64
N LEU A 47 -11.86 0.52 4.17
CA LEU A 47 -10.45 0.91 4.14
C LEU A 47 -9.55 -0.15 4.80
N GLY A 48 -10.03 -0.77 5.89
CA GLY A 48 -9.31 -1.85 6.57
C GLY A 48 -9.07 -3.07 5.67
N ASP A 49 -10.09 -3.49 4.90
CA ASP A 49 -9.97 -4.60 3.95
C ASP A 49 -9.01 -4.26 2.81
N ILE A 50 -9.05 -3.03 2.31
CA ILE A 50 -8.14 -2.56 1.26
C ILE A 50 -6.69 -2.57 1.77
N ILE A 51 -6.44 -2.06 2.98
CA ILE A 51 -5.10 -2.07 3.60
C ILE A 51 -4.64 -3.51 3.83
N TYR A 52 -5.50 -4.37 4.36
CA TYR A 52 -5.20 -5.79 4.55
C TYR A 52 -4.77 -6.44 3.24
N TYR A 53 -5.57 -6.31 2.18
CA TYR A 53 -5.25 -6.87 0.87
C TYR A 53 -3.94 -6.31 0.33
N THR A 54 -3.75 -4.98 0.40
CA THR A 54 -2.53 -4.29 -0.05
C THR A 54 -1.28 -4.84 0.64
N ASN A 55 -1.32 -5.01 1.94
CA ASN A 55 -0.17 -5.50 2.70
C ASN A 55 0.11 -6.98 2.48
N GLN A 56 -0.94 -7.83 2.45
CA GLN A 56 -0.80 -9.28 2.25
C GLN A 56 -0.24 -9.63 0.87
N HIS A 57 -0.70 -8.92 -0.17
CA HIS A 57 -0.30 -9.20 -1.56
C HIS A 57 0.83 -8.29 -2.04
N SER A 58 1.21 -7.28 -1.26
CA SER A 58 2.15 -6.23 -1.69
C SER A 58 1.69 -5.56 -2.99
N ASP A 59 0.41 -5.14 -3.02
CA ASP A 59 -0.20 -4.58 -4.23
C ASP A 59 0.19 -3.13 -4.41
N ASN A 60 1.06 -2.88 -5.38
CA ASN A 60 1.59 -1.56 -5.70
C ASN A 60 0.52 -0.60 -6.22
N SER A 61 -0.45 -1.12 -6.98
CA SER A 61 -1.52 -0.30 -7.57
C SER A 61 -2.46 0.24 -6.50
N LEU A 62 -2.81 -0.60 -5.53
CA LEU A 62 -3.64 -0.16 -4.39
C LEU A 62 -2.88 0.79 -3.46
N ALA A 63 -1.60 0.52 -3.19
CA ALA A 63 -0.78 1.43 -2.37
C ALA A 63 -0.70 2.82 -2.99
N GLU A 64 -0.48 2.90 -4.31
CA GLU A 64 -0.46 4.15 -5.06
C GLU A 64 -1.85 4.83 -5.09
N ALA A 65 -2.92 4.05 -5.25
CA ALA A 65 -4.28 4.58 -5.22
C ALA A 65 -4.64 5.16 -3.84
N LEU A 66 -4.20 4.52 -2.75
CA LEU A 66 -4.38 5.03 -1.38
C LEU A 66 -3.66 6.36 -1.20
N LEU A 67 -2.42 6.48 -1.65
CA LEU A 67 -1.67 7.74 -1.58
C LEU A 67 -2.39 8.87 -2.33
N LYS A 68 -2.81 8.62 -3.57
CA LYS A 68 -3.56 9.58 -4.38
C LYS A 68 -4.91 9.94 -3.77
N THR A 69 -5.58 8.99 -3.12
CA THR A 69 -6.83 9.24 -2.40
C THR A 69 -6.62 10.17 -1.21
N VAL A 70 -5.51 10.02 -0.48
CA VAL A 70 -5.13 10.94 0.61
C VAL A 70 -4.92 12.37 0.07
N GLY A 71 -4.20 12.53 -1.04
CA GLY A 71 -4.02 13.82 -1.70
C GLY A 71 -5.35 14.44 -2.11
N PHE A 72 -6.21 13.67 -2.75
CA PHE A 72 -7.53 14.14 -3.16
C PHE A 72 -8.41 14.60 -1.99
N GLN A 73 -8.46 13.81 -0.92
CA GLN A 73 -9.29 14.11 0.25
C GLN A 73 -8.83 15.37 1.01
N LYS A 74 -7.55 15.68 0.98
CA LYS A 74 -6.96 16.80 1.73
C LYS A 74 -6.72 18.04 0.89
N LEU A 75 -6.35 17.88 -0.37
CA LEU A 75 -5.94 18.97 -1.27
C LEU A 75 -6.79 19.09 -2.54
N GLY A 76 -7.73 18.16 -2.78
CA GLY A 76 -8.54 18.12 -4.00
C GLY A 76 -7.78 17.64 -5.25
N ASP A 77 -6.56 17.14 -5.10
CA ASP A 77 -5.69 16.72 -6.20
C ASP A 77 -5.26 15.25 -6.08
N GLN A 78 -5.46 14.47 -7.15
CA GLN A 78 -5.19 13.02 -7.21
C GLN A 78 -3.81 12.69 -7.77
N THR A 79 -2.79 13.45 -7.42
CA THR A 79 -1.41 13.15 -7.81
C THR A 79 -0.65 12.42 -6.70
N SER A 80 0.44 11.72 -7.04
CA SER A 80 1.34 11.14 -6.03
C SER A 80 2.05 12.22 -5.25
N GLU A 81 2.32 13.36 -5.89
CA GLU A 81 2.95 14.53 -5.27
C GLU A 81 2.07 15.13 -4.18
N SER A 82 0.79 15.38 -4.46
CA SER A 82 -0.16 15.89 -3.46
C SER A 82 -0.33 14.92 -2.30
N GLY A 83 -0.46 13.63 -2.58
CA GLY A 83 -0.49 12.59 -1.56
C GLY A 83 0.77 12.55 -0.72
N GLY A 84 1.94 12.63 -1.34
CA GLY A 84 3.24 12.70 -0.67
C GLY A 84 3.37 13.93 0.21
N THR A 85 2.89 15.09 -0.24
CA THR A 85 2.87 16.33 0.54
C THR A 85 2.04 16.18 1.82
N VAL A 86 0.85 15.58 1.72
CA VAL A 86 -0.02 15.34 2.89
C VAL A 86 0.64 14.36 3.87
N VAL A 87 1.17 13.23 3.36
CA VAL A 87 1.82 12.21 4.19
C VAL A 87 3.05 12.79 4.90
N THR A 88 3.94 13.49 4.19
CA THR A 88 5.14 14.07 4.79
C THR A 88 4.81 15.20 5.77
N GLY A 89 3.75 15.97 5.50
CA GLY A 89 3.22 16.96 6.45
C GLY A 89 2.79 16.31 7.76
N HIS A 90 1.97 15.25 7.67
CA HIS A 90 1.52 14.50 8.84
C HIS A 90 2.68 13.85 9.61
N LEU A 91 3.66 13.28 8.91
CA LEU A 91 4.84 12.71 9.56
C LEU A 91 5.61 13.74 10.38
N ARG A 92 5.75 14.99 9.90
CA ARG A 92 6.36 16.09 10.69
C ARG A 92 5.53 16.45 11.92
N GLU A 93 4.20 16.54 11.77
CA GLU A 93 3.29 16.85 12.88
C GLU A 93 3.37 15.83 14.02
N VAL A 94 3.52 14.55 13.69
CA VAL A 94 3.67 13.46 14.69
C VAL A 94 5.11 13.25 15.15
N GLY A 95 6.04 14.13 14.79
CA GLY A 95 7.43 14.08 15.25
C GLY A 95 8.27 12.97 14.61
N PHE A 96 7.90 12.52 13.40
CA PHE A 96 8.72 11.57 12.66
C PHE A 96 10.10 12.18 12.35
N ASP A 97 11.14 11.37 12.49
CA ASP A 97 12.49 11.72 12.11
C ASP A 97 12.59 11.82 10.58
N MET A 98 12.60 13.04 10.06
CA MET A 98 12.61 13.33 8.62
C MET A 98 13.99 13.17 7.99
N ASP A 99 15.04 12.97 8.77
CA ASP A 99 16.40 12.82 8.24
C ASP A 99 16.50 11.60 7.32
N GLY A 100 16.96 11.83 6.10
CA GLY A 100 17.07 10.81 5.07
C GLY A 100 15.74 10.32 4.50
N LEU A 101 14.60 10.95 4.85
CA LEU A 101 13.32 10.64 4.22
C LEU A 101 13.17 11.39 2.89
N ASN A 102 12.93 10.61 1.83
CA ASN A 102 12.39 11.12 0.57
C ASN A 102 11.22 10.22 0.16
N TYR A 103 10.05 10.81 -0.03
CA TYR A 103 8.80 10.08 -0.28
C TYR A 103 8.25 10.48 -1.65
N MET A 104 8.38 9.60 -2.64
CA MET A 104 8.04 9.88 -4.04
C MET A 104 6.73 9.23 -4.49
N ASP A 105 6.40 8.04 -3.98
CA ASP A 105 5.21 7.29 -4.38
C ASP A 105 4.71 6.37 -3.25
N GLY A 106 3.47 5.89 -3.38
CA GLY A 106 2.84 4.99 -2.42
C GLY A 106 3.29 3.53 -2.60
N SER A 107 3.72 3.17 -3.79
CA SER A 107 4.08 1.79 -4.14
C SER A 107 5.48 1.39 -3.64
N GLY A 108 6.36 2.36 -3.42
CA GLY A 108 7.76 2.13 -3.08
C GLY A 108 8.63 1.73 -4.27
N LEU A 109 8.14 1.84 -5.51
CA LEU A 109 8.90 1.45 -6.71
C LEU A 109 9.90 2.51 -7.17
N SER A 110 9.66 3.77 -6.83
CA SER A 110 10.60 4.84 -7.16
C SER A 110 11.93 4.61 -6.44
N ARG A 111 13.02 4.67 -7.19
CA ARG A 111 14.38 4.63 -6.61
C ARG A 111 14.75 5.90 -5.85
N GLY A 112 13.94 6.95 -5.99
CA GLY A 112 14.07 8.17 -5.21
C GLY A 112 13.50 8.05 -3.79
N ASN A 113 12.74 7.00 -3.46
CA ASN A 113 12.30 6.77 -2.09
C ASN A 113 13.48 6.43 -1.19
N ASN A 114 13.62 7.13 -0.09
CA ASN A 114 14.64 6.87 0.92
C ASN A 114 14.04 6.95 2.31
N VAL A 115 14.50 6.13 3.22
CA VAL A 115 14.18 6.19 4.64
C VAL A 115 15.30 5.51 5.43
N THR A 116 15.59 5.98 6.63
CA THR A 116 16.56 5.31 7.50
C THR A 116 15.90 4.19 8.31
N PRO A 117 16.63 3.10 8.65
CA PRO A 117 16.10 2.06 9.53
C PRO A 117 15.63 2.61 10.88
N ILE A 118 16.36 3.58 11.44
CA ILE A 118 16.00 4.17 12.75
C ILE A 118 14.71 4.97 12.69
N SER A 119 14.51 5.79 11.64
CA SER A 119 13.27 6.53 11.44
C SER A 119 12.08 5.58 11.29
N GLN A 120 12.26 4.49 10.55
CA GLN A 120 11.22 3.49 10.36
C GLN A 120 10.88 2.75 11.66
N VAL A 121 11.87 2.39 12.48
CA VAL A 121 11.64 1.79 13.80
C VAL A 121 10.91 2.77 14.72
N LYS A 122 11.32 4.03 14.80
CA LYS A 122 10.63 5.07 15.59
C LYS A 122 9.17 5.21 15.17
N PHE A 123 8.90 5.27 13.86
CA PHE A 123 7.54 5.35 13.32
C PHE A 123 6.70 4.12 13.67
N LEU A 124 7.21 2.92 13.44
CA LEU A 124 6.51 1.69 13.79
C LEU A 124 6.25 1.57 15.30
N THR A 125 7.15 2.09 16.12
CA THR A 125 6.97 2.13 17.59
C THR A 125 5.84 3.09 17.95
N SER A 126 5.81 4.29 17.38
CA SER A 126 4.74 5.27 17.66
C SER A 126 3.35 4.76 17.26
N LEU A 127 3.25 3.92 16.22
CA LEU A 127 1.98 3.31 15.83
C LEU A 127 1.40 2.39 16.91
N MET A 128 2.21 1.84 17.82
CA MET A 128 1.74 0.94 18.85
C MET A 128 0.79 1.59 19.86
N ASP A 129 0.86 2.91 20.01
CA ASP A 129 0.00 3.71 20.89
C ASP A 129 -1.28 4.19 20.20
N GLU A 130 -1.41 3.93 18.88
CA GLU A 130 -2.52 4.40 18.09
C GLU A 130 -3.74 3.45 18.15
N LYS A 131 -4.94 4.02 18.19
CA LYS A 131 -6.21 3.26 18.22
C LYS A 131 -6.38 2.27 17.06
N TYR A 132 -5.74 2.51 15.93
CA TYR A 132 -5.78 1.64 14.75
C TYR A 132 -4.63 0.63 14.69
N TYR A 133 -3.73 0.61 15.68
CA TYR A 133 -2.57 -0.30 15.70
C TYR A 133 -2.97 -1.77 15.49
N LYS A 134 -4.01 -2.24 16.18
CA LYS A 134 -4.47 -3.63 16.06
C LYS A 134 -4.87 -3.97 14.63
N SER A 135 -5.59 -3.08 13.95
CA SER A 135 -6.00 -3.27 12.55
C SER A 135 -4.79 -3.24 11.62
N TYR A 136 -3.85 -2.33 11.86
CA TYR A 136 -2.59 -2.29 11.12
C TYR A 136 -1.76 -3.56 11.30
N LEU A 137 -1.54 -4.00 12.54
CA LEU A 137 -0.79 -5.22 12.86
C LEU A 137 -1.39 -6.46 12.16
N THR A 138 -2.71 -6.61 12.21
CA THR A 138 -3.40 -7.75 11.56
C THR A 138 -3.37 -7.68 10.04
N SER A 139 -3.14 -6.52 9.46
CA SER A 139 -2.98 -6.38 8.00
C SER A 139 -1.64 -6.88 7.49
N LEU A 140 -0.61 -6.93 8.34
CA LEU A 140 0.73 -7.34 7.94
C LEU A 140 0.82 -8.85 7.64
N PRO A 141 1.62 -9.25 6.65
CA PRO A 141 2.02 -10.65 6.47
C PRO A 141 2.62 -11.25 7.72
N VAL A 142 2.31 -12.54 7.97
CA VAL A 142 2.77 -13.27 9.15
C VAL A 142 3.75 -14.37 8.75
N GLY A 143 4.88 -14.41 9.41
CA GLY A 143 5.94 -15.40 9.18
C GLY A 143 5.42 -16.84 9.24
N GLY A 144 5.67 -17.62 8.19
CA GLY A 144 5.23 -19.01 8.07
C GLY A 144 3.73 -19.20 7.80
N GLN A 145 2.90 -18.14 7.80
CA GLN A 145 1.44 -18.28 7.78
C GLN A 145 0.74 -17.54 6.64
N SER A 146 1.08 -16.27 6.39
CA SER A 146 0.30 -15.48 5.45
C SER A 146 1.12 -14.53 4.57
N GLY A 147 0.49 -14.07 3.51
CA GLY A 147 0.99 -13.03 2.62
C GLY A 147 2.38 -13.34 2.05
N THR A 148 3.19 -12.31 1.89
CA THR A 148 4.55 -12.42 1.33
C THR A 148 5.51 -13.17 2.25
N LEU A 149 5.15 -13.43 3.51
CA LEU A 149 5.96 -14.16 4.50
C LEU A 149 5.53 -15.64 4.66
N LYS A 150 4.51 -16.11 3.93
CA LYS A 150 3.97 -17.47 4.07
C LYS A 150 5.02 -18.58 3.94
N ARG A 151 6.07 -18.37 3.16
CA ARG A 151 7.15 -19.34 2.94
C ARG A 151 8.46 -18.97 3.63
N MET A 152 8.42 -17.99 4.54
CA MET A 152 9.56 -17.51 5.30
C MET A 152 9.30 -17.76 6.80
N PHE A 153 10.36 -17.98 7.57
CA PHE A 153 10.24 -18.14 9.03
C PHE A 153 9.37 -19.32 9.47
N ASN A 154 9.47 -20.47 8.78
CA ASN A 154 8.70 -21.68 9.10
C ASN A 154 9.15 -22.39 10.38
N GLY A 155 10.30 -22.00 10.94
CA GLY A 155 10.84 -22.49 12.22
C GLY A 155 10.39 -21.63 13.40
N GLU A 156 11.35 -21.18 14.20
CA GLU A 156 11.11 -20.41 15.44
C GLU A 156 10.34 -19.10 15.25
N GLY A 157 10.40 -18.49 14.05
CA GLY A 157 9.67 -17.27 13.74
C GLY A 157 8.22 -17.46 13.28
N ASN A 158 7.73 -18.71 13.21
CA ASN A 158 6.39 -19.03 12.71
C ASN A 158 5.32 -18.41 13.62
N GLY A 159 4.46 -17.58 13.02
CA GLY A 159 3.39 -16.88 13.74
C GLY A 159 3.84 -15.73 14.64
N GLN A 160 5.16 -15.48 14.76
CA GLN A 160 5.71 -14.45 15.65
C GLN A 160 6.11 -13.17 14.95
N ILE A 161 6.39 -13.22 13.63
CA ILE A 161 6.85 -12.10 12.84
C ILE A 161 5.69 -11.51 12.03
N PHE A 162 5.39 -10.24 12.25
CA PHE A 162 4.38 -9.46 11.55
C PHE A 162 5.10 -8.35 10.78
N ALA A 163 5.33 -8.53 9.48
CA ALA A 163 6.21 -7.60 8.77
C ALA A 163 5.87 -7.44 7.29
N LYS A 164 6.26 -6.29 6.76
CA LYS A 164 6.19 -5.98 5.34
C LYS A 164 7.55 -6.17 4.68
N THR A 165 7.56 -6.87 3.56
CA THR A 165 8.72 -7.01 2.69
C THR A 165 8.78 -5.90 1.65
N GLY A 166 9.98 -5.50 1.25
CA GLY A 166 10.24 -4.70 0.07
C GLY A 166 11.31 -5.36 -0.81
N THR A 167 11.17 -5.24 -2.13
CA THR A 167 12.16 -5.78 -3.06
C THR A 167 12.22 -4.92 -4.32
N LEU A 168 13.40 -4.38 -4.59
CA LEU A 168 13.79 -3.80 -5.87
C LEU A 168 15.05 -4.50 -6.37
N ASN A 169 15.49 -4.16 -7.57
CA ASN A 169 16.78 -4.65 -8.04
C ASN A 169 17.89 -4.21 -7.08
N LYS A 170 18.58 -5.18 -6.47
CA LYS A 170 19.65 -4.99 -5.47
C LYS A 170 19.21 -4.25 -4.19
N VAL A 171 17.92 -4.25 -3.87
CA VAL A 171 17.38 -3.76 -2.60
C VAL A 171 16.48 -4.80 -2.01
N LYS A 172 16.67 -5.11 -0.73
CA LYS A 172 15.79 -6.00 0.04
C LYS A 172 15.54 -5.41 1.41
N THR A 173 14.28 -5.34 1.80
CA THR A 173 13.89 -4.79 3.10
C THR A 173 12.86 -5.68 3.80
N LEU A 174 12.88 -5.63 5.12
CA LEU A 174 11.90 -6.27 5.99
C LEU A 174 11.74 -5.39 7.24
N ALA A 175 10.53 -4.94 7.52
CA ALA A 175 10.27 -4.12 8.71
C ALA A 175 8.93 -4.48 9.33
N GLY A 176 8.84 -4.41 10.65
CA GLY A 176 7.63 -4.78 11.38
C GLY A 176 7.87 -5.11 12.84
N TYR A 177 7.14 -6.10 13.33
CA TYR A 177 7.06 -6.49 14.74
C TYR A 177 7.39 -7.97 14.91
N LEU A 178 8.14 -8.28 15.98
CA LEU A 178 8.41 -9.64 16.43
C LEU A 178 7.82 -9.81 17.82
N LYS A 179 6.92 -10.77 18.00
CA LYS A 179 6.42 -11.20 19.31
C LYS A 179 7.33 -12.28 19.87
N THR A 180 7.97 -11.98 21.00
CA THR A 180 8.87 -12.92 21.65
C THR A 180 8.10 -13.93 22.50
N ASN A 181 8.71 -15.09 22.80
CA ASN A 181 8.14 -16.09 23.71
C ASN A 181 7.94 -15.56 25.13
N SER A 182 8.67 -14.51 25.52
CA SER A 182 8.51 -13.83 26.83
C SER A 182 7.36 -12.80 26.84
N GLY A 183 6.57 -12.69 25.76
CA GLY A 183 5.44 -11.76 25.65
C GLY A 183 5.80 -10.33 25.27
N LYS A 184 7.07 -10.03 25.01
CA LYS A 184 7.50 -8.70 24.55
C LYS A 184 7.28 -8.57 23.04
N THR A 185 7.01 -7.33 22.59
CA THR A 185 7.02 -6.98 21.17
C THR A 185 8.28 -6.18 20.85
N LEU A 186 9.05 -6.66 19.90
CA LEU A 186 10.20 -5.96 19.36
C LEU A 186 9.83 -5.33 18.02
N VAL A 187 10.29 -4.11 17.78
CA VAL A 187 10.14 -3.41 16.49
C VAL A 187 11.48 -3.49 15.75
N PHE A 188 11.44 -3.81 14.47
CA PHE A 188 12.66 -3.95 13.69
C PHE A 188 12.52 -3.39 12.26
N SER A 189 13.66 -2.99 11.71
CA SER A 189 13.83 -2.62 10.30
C SER A 189 15.16 -3.13 9.79
N LEU A 190 15.12 -3.99 8.78
CA LEU A 190 16.28 -4.55 8.09
C LEU A 190 16.28 -4.03 6.65
N MET A 191 17.38 -3.42 6.24
CA MET A 191 17.55 -2.87 4.89
C MET A 191 18.90 -3.28 4.33
N VAL A 192 18.87 -3.93 3.17
CA VAL A 192 20.08 -4.33 2.42
C VAL A 192 20.02 -3.69 1.05
N ASN A 193 21.00 -2.88 0.74
CA ASN A 193 21.14 -2.16 -0.52
C ASN A 193 22.42 -2.60 -1.25
N ASN A 194 22.40 -2.54 -2.58
CA ASN A 194 23.55 -2.78 -3.44
C ASN A 194 24.25 -4.12 -3.21
N TYR A 195 23.51 -5.14 -2.76
CA TYR A 195 24.08 -6.47 -2.55
C TYR A 195 24.58 -7.10 -3.86
N ALA A 196 25.68 -7.86 -3.76
CA ALA A 196 26.17 -8.69 -4.84
C ALA A 196 25.47 -10.07 -4.81
N GLY A 197 25.27 -10.68 -5.97
CA GLY A 197 24.67 -12.00 -6.07
C GLY A 197 23.14 -12.00 -6.16
N SER A 198 22.51 -13.12 -5.79
CA SER A 198 21.08 -13.32 -5.90
C SER A 198 20.30 -12.86 -4.67
N VAL A 199 19.02 -12.57 -4.85
CA VAL A 199 18.07 -12.26 -3.75
C VAL A 199 18.04 -13.38 -2.68
N ASP A 200 18.27 -14.62 -3.07
CA ASP A 200 18.19 -15.75 -2.13
C ASP A 200 19.37 -15.80 -1.16
N MET A 201 20.50 -15.16 -1.50
CA MET A 201 21.61 -14.99 -0.56
C MET A 201 21.28 -14.01 0.58
N VAL A 202 20.40 -13.05 0.32
CA VAL A 202 20.00 -12.02 1.31
C VAL A 202 18.85 -12.49 2.19
N LYS A 203 18.16 -13.58 1.82
CA LYS A 203 17.05 -14.15 2.59
C LYS A 203 17.50 -15.18 3.63
N LYS A 204 18.75 -15.64 3.57
CA LYS A 204 19.33 -16.56 4.54
C LYS A 204 19.85 -15.80 5.74
#